data_048ac95ed1f2b8fe234cfafc4990b9d3
#
_entry.id   048ac95ed1f2b8fe234cfafc4990b9d3
#
_cell.length_a   1.000
_cell.length_b   1.000
_cell.length_c   1.000
_cell.angle_alpha   90.00
_cell.angle_beta   90.00
_cell.angle_gamma   90.00
#
_symmetry.space_group_name_H-M   'P 1'
#
loop_
_entity.id
_entity.type
_entity.pdbx_description
1 polymer ?
#
loop_
_entity_poly.entity_id
_entity_poly.type
_entity_poly.pdbx_seq_one_letter_code
_entity_poly.pdbx_strand_id
1 'polypeptide(L)'
;TWIIGNGNNAYEAYKAITSERNLGLKIVGFVEVSKPMVTEKYNFDVPIIRADADWLNDIDKKSQFIVAVETTESEERNMWLRNFMIKGYRYVSVIPTLRGMPLDSTDMSFIFSHEVMIFRVQQNLAKWSSRLSKRLFDIFGALSIIIVLSPLLIYISRKVKKDGGPSIYGHERIGK
;
A
#
# COMPACT_ATOMS: atom_id res chain seq x y z
N THR A 1 3.75 22.96 -2.67
CA THR A 1 3.68 21.84 -3.62
C THR A 1 2.40 21.94 -4.43
N TRP A 2 2.50 21.82 -5.74
CA TRP A 2 1.38 21.75 -6.67
C TRP A 2 1.12 20.30 -7.09
N ILE A 3 -0.13 19.92 -7.24
CA ILE A 3 -0.51 18.61 -7.80
C ILE A 3 -1.03 18.80 -9.22
N ILE A 4 -0.41 18.14 -10.18
CA ILE A 4 -0.82 18.13 -11.58
C ILE A 4 -1.71 16.91 -11.79
N GLY A 5 -2.96 17.18 -12.09
CA GLY A 5 -4.02 16.18 -12.21
C GLY A 5 -5.26 16.59 -11.45
N ASN A 6 -6.40 16.09 -11.87
CA ASN A 6 -7.71 16.41 -11.31
C ASN A 6 -8.60 15.15 -11.18
N GLY A 7 -8.01 13.97 -11.37
CA GLY A 7 -8.69 12.69 -11.23
C GLY A 7 -8.60 12.08 -9.84
N ASN A 8 -9.02 10.82 -9.75
CA ASN A 8 -9.00 10.07 -8.51
C ASN A 8 -7.57 9.82 -7.98
N ASN A 9 -6.58 9.69 -8.91
CA ASN A 9 -5.17 9.53 -8.50
C ASN A 9 -4.65 10.79 -7.79
N ALA A 10 -4.99 11.98 -8.30
CA ALA A 10 -4.64 13.26 -7.68
C ALA A 10 -5.32 13.44 -6.31
N TYR A 11 -6.58 13.02 -6.16
CA TYR A 11 -7.30 13.07 -4.90
C TYR A 11 -6.67 12.16 -3.84
N GLU A 12 -6.36 10.91 -4.19
CA GLU A 12 -5.70 9.98 -3.26
C GLU A 12 -4.29 10.45 -2.88
N ALA A 13 -3.55 11.04 -3.84
CA ALA A 13 -2.26 11.67 -3.57
C ALA A 13 -2.40 12.82 -2.55
N TYR A 14 -3.38 13.68 -2.74
CA TYR A 14 -3.69 14.78 -1.82
C TYR A 14 -4.00 14.27 -0.42
N LYS A 15 -4.88 13.28 -0.31
CA LYS A 15 -5.28 12.69 0.95
C LYS A 15 -4.09 12.05 1.67
N ALA A 16 -3.27 11.28 0.95
CA ALA A 16 -2.08 10.65 1.50
C ALA A 16 -1.07 11.68 2.03
N ILE A 17 -0.77 12.71 1.23
CA ILE A 17 0.20 13.74 1.61
C ILE A 17 -0.33 14.59 2.78
N THR A 18 -1.62 14.89 2.81
CA THR A 18 -2.21 15.68 3.88
C THR A 18 -2.29 14.91 5.19
N SER A 19 -2.48 13.59 5.15
CA SER A 19 -2.45 12.74 6.35
C SER A 19 -1.06 12.57 6.94
N GLU A 20 -0.01 12.60 6.11
CA GLU A 20 1.38 12.37 6.49
C GLU A 20 2.13 13.69 6.74
N ARG A 21 1.90 14.32 7.87
CA ARG A 21 2.52 15.61 8.25
C ARG A 21 4.06 15.58 8.23
N ASN A 22 4.66 14.42 8.41
CA ASN A 22 6.13 14.26 8.42
C ASN A 22 6.79 14.48 7.06
N LEU A 23 6.03 14.45 5.96
CA LEU A 23 6.56 14.74 4.62
C LEU A 23 6.97 16.22 4.44
N GLY A 24 6.49 17.11 5.30
CA GLY A 24 6.79 18.55 5.20
C GLY A 24 6.25 19.21 3.94
N LEU A 25 5.31 18.57 3.23
CA LEU A 25 4.72 19.04 1.98
C LEU A 25 3.44 19.80 2.28
N LYS A 26 3.38 21.07 1.84
CA LYS A 26 2.16 21.86 1.87
C LYS A 26 1.57 21.95 0.46
N ILE A 27 0.39 21.41 0.27
CA ILE A 27 -0.32 21.50 -1.01
C ILE A 27 -0.89 22.92 -1.13
N VAL A 28 -0.61 23.56 -2.26
CA VAL A 28 -1.04 24.93 -2.58
C VAL A 28 -2.27 24.91 -3.50
N GLY A 29 -2.36 23.92 -4.37
CA GLY A 29 -3.47 23.77 -5.30
C GLY A 29 -3.27 22.63 -6.29
N PHE A 30 -4.28 22.43 -7.11
CA PHE A 30 -4.30 21.47 -8.20
C PHE A 30 -4.25 22.18 -9.54
N VAL A 31 -3.65 21.53 -10.52
CA VAL A 31 -3.69 21.95 -11.93
C VAL A 31 -4.54 20.94 -12.69
N GLU A 32 -5.61 21.43 -13.29
CA GLU A 32 -6.49 20.63 -14.16
C GLU A 32 -5.77 20.29 -15.47
N VAL A 33 -5.78 19.00 -15.83
CA VAL A 33 -4.98 18.51 -16.96
C VAL A 33 -5.84 18.24 -18.19
N SER A 34 -6.99 17.62 -18.03
CA SER A 34 -7.84 17.25 -19.16
C SER A 34 -9.29 17.72 -18.95
N LYS A 35 -10.24 16.87 -18.88
CA LYS A 35 -11.65 17.25 -18.75
C LYS A 35 -11.95 17.87 -17.38
N PRO A 36 -12.87 18.84 -17.30
CA PRO A 36 -13.27 19.40 -16.02
C PRO A 36 -13.70 18.27 -15.11
N MET A 37 -13.09 18.24 -13.93
CA MET A 37 -13.46 17.32 -12.89
C MET A 37 -14.94 17.47 -12.58
N VAL A 38 -15.64 16.37 -12.39
CA VAL A 38 -16.93 16.40 -11.71
C VAL A 38 -16.63 16.79 -10.26
N THR A 39 -16.59 18.10 -10.03
CA THR A 39 -16.20 18.74 -8.75
C THR A 39 -17.10 18.29 -7.59
N GLU A 40 -18.27 17.76 -7.89
CA GLU A 40 -19.22 17.25 -6.88
C GLU A 40 -18.75 15.99 -6.15
N LYS A 41 -17.76 15.26 -6.71
CA LYS A 41 -17.30 13.99 -6.14
C LYS A 41 -16.19 14.14 -5.09
N TYR A 42 -15.42 15.22 -5.15
CA TYR A 42 -14.26 15.41 -4.28
C TYR A 42 -14.25 16.81 -3.68
N ASN A 43 -14.18 16.88 -2.36
CA ASN A 43 -14.05 18.15 -1.65
C ASN A 43 -12.56 18.45 -1.43
N PHE A 44 -12.07 19.51 -2.06
CA PHE A 44 -10.71 19.98 -1.89
C PHE A 44 -10.72 21.31 -1.12
N ASP A 45 -9.88 21.38 -0.09
CA ASP A 45 -9.69 22.61 0.69
C ASP A 45 -8.73 23.60 0.01
N VAL A 46 -8.26 23.28 -1.21
CA VAL A 46 -7.28 24.07 -1.97
C VAL A 46 -7.80 24.35 -3.38
N PRO A 47 -7.38 25.45 -4.00
CA PRO A 47 -7.88 25.87 -5.32
C PRO A 47 -7.47 24.87 -6.42
N ILE A 48 -8.36 24.73 -7.39
CA ILE A 48 -8.11 24.03 -8.65
C ILE A 48 -7.98 25.10 -9.73
N ILE A 49 -6.86 25.10 -10.42
CA ILE A 49 -6.60 26.04 -11.50
C ILE A 49 -6.52 25.31 -12.84
N ARG A 50 -7.04 25.96 -13.87
CA ARG A 50 -6.76 25.53 -15.24
C ARG A 50 -5.54 26.27 -15.73
N ALA A 51 -4.47 25.53 -16.00
CA ALA A 51 -3.21 26.10 -16.41
C ALA A 51 -2.66 25.37 -17.64
N ASP A 52 -2.04 26.13 -18.51
CA ASP A 52 -1.23 25.65 -19.62
C ASP A 52 0.26 25.67 -19.25
N ALA A 53 1.11 25.27 -20.18
CA ALA A 53 2.55 25.27 -19.97
C ALA A 53 3.13 26.66 -19.71
N ASP A 54 2.46 27.73 -20.14
CA ASP A 54 2.95 29.09 -19.95
C ASP A 54 2.78 29.59 -18.53
N TRP A 55 1.78 29.09 -17.81
CA TRP A 55 1.60 29.33 -16.37
C TRP A 55 2.89 29.02 -15.57
N LEU A 56 3.66 28.01 -15.99
CA LEU A 56 4.95 27.67 -15.33
C LEU A 56 5.98 28.81 -15.37
N ASN A 57 5.82 29.82 -16.25
CA ASN A 57 6.76 30.94 -16.29
C ASN A 57 6.64 31.84 -15.06
N ASP A 58 5.46 31.88 -14.46
CA ASP A 58 5.13 32.74 -13.32
C ASP A 58 5.37 32.05 -11.96
N ILE A 59 5.71 30.77 -11.98
CA ILE A 59 5.92 29.97 -10.76
C ILE A 59 7.41 29.93 -10.38
N ASP A 60 7.65 30.09 -9.07
CA ASP A 60 9.03 29.98 -8.53
C ASP A 60 9.67 28.62 -8.87
N LYS A 61 10.91 28.66 -9.37
CA LYS A 61 11.71 27.49 -9.71
C LYS A 61 11.99 26.55 -8.52
N LYS A 62 11.80 27.03 -7.31
CA LYS A 62 11.88 26.23 -6.08
C LYS A 62 10.58 25.50 -5.77
N SER A 63 9.52 25.79 -6.51
CA SER A 63 8.24 25.09 -6.33
C SER A 63 8.38 23.62 -6.63
N GLN A 64 7.67 22.82 -5.86
CA GLN A 64 7.62 21.38 -6.00
C GLN A 64 6.32 20.98 -6.70
N PHE A 65 6.44 20.03 -7.61
CA PHE A 65 5.33 19.50 -8.38
C PHE A 65 5.20 18.01 -8.21
N ILE A 66 3.96 17.55 -8.13
CA ILE A 66 3.60 16.14 -8.09
C ILE A 66 2.65 15.86 -9.25
N VAL A 67 3.11 15.08 -10.20
CA VAL A 67 2.29 14.66 -11.34
C VAL A 67 1.53 13.40 -10.96
N ALA A 68 0.21 13.53 -10.77
CA ALA A 68 -0.69 12.50 -10.32
C ALA A 68 -1.90 12.36 -11.25
N VAL A 69 -1.61 12.17 -12.54
CA VAL A 69 -2.62 11.97 -13.59
C VAL A 69 -3.07 10.51 -13.67
N GLU A 70 -4.21 10.27 -14.29
CA GLU A 70 -4.72 8.91 -14.49
C GLU A 70 -3.89 8.13 -15.52
N THR A 71 -4.02 6.80 -15.51
CA THR A 71 -3.30 5.92 -16.46
C THR A 71 -3.67 6.20 -17.92
N THR A 72 -4.91 6.62 -18.14
CA THR A 72 -5.43 6.97 -19.47
C THR A 72 -4.87 8.28 -20.02
N GLU A 73 -4.25 9.10 -19.15
CA GLU A 73 -3.72 10.43 -19.46
C GLU A 73 -2.18 10.42 -19.55
N SER A 74 -1.65 9.40 -20.19
CA SER A 74 -0.19 9.23 -20.29
C SER A 74 0.48 10.30 -21.16
N GLU A 75 -0.20 10.79 -22.18
CA GLU A 75 0.29 11.84 -23.07
C GLU A 75 0.39 13.17 -22.34
N GLU A 76 -0.62 13.53 -21.56
CA GLU A 76 -0.64 14.73 -20.72
C GLU A 76 0.47 14.66 -19.66
N ARG A 77 0.65 13.49 -19.03
CA ARG A 77 1.76 13.29 -18.10
C ARG A 77 3.09 13.57 -18.76
N ASN A 78 3.33 12.98 -19.94
CA ASN A 78 4.60 13.15 -20.66
C ASN A 78 4.82 14.60 -21.12
N MET A 79 3.75 15.27 -21.55
CA MET A 79 3.78 16.70 -21.89
C MET A 79 4.19 17.56 -20.71
N TRP A 80 3.58 17.36 -19.54
CA TRP A 80 3.92 18.11 -18.34
C TRP A 80 5.36 17.84 -17.87
N LEU A 81 5.81 16.60 -17.88
CA LEU A 81 7.19 16.24 -17.53
C LEU A 81 8.19 16.89 -18.47
N ARG A 82 7.91 16.89 -19.76
CA ARG A 82 8.76 17.59 -20.75
C ARG A 82 8.82 19.09 -20.49
N ASN A 83 7.69 19.73 -20.21
CA ASN A 83 7.62 21.16 -19.90
C ASN A 83 8.41 21.51 -18.64
N PHE A 84 8.32 20.70 -17.58
CA PHE A 84 9.11 20.89 -16.37
C PHE A 84 10.63 20.80 -16.65
N MET A 85 11.05 19.82 -17.45
CA MET A 85 12.45 19.67 -17.83
C MET A 85 12.94 20.84 -18.66
N ILE A 86 12.21 21.25 -19.70
CA ILE A 86 12.59 22.40 -20.56
C ILE A 86 12.68 23.67 -19.74
N LYS A 87 11.75 23.90 -18.82
CA LYS A 87 11.71 25.11 -17.99
C LYS A 87 12.65 25.03 -16.77
N GLY A 88 13.36 23.91 -16.56
CA GLY A 88 14.40 23.76 -15.54
C GLY A 88 13.88 23.59 -14.11
N TYR A 89 12.68 23.02 -13.93
CA TYR A 89 12.18 22.64 -12.62
C TYR A 89 12.86 21.36 -12.13
N ARG A 90 13.33 21.37 -10.88
CA ARG A 90 14.13 20.26 -10.31
C ARG A 90 13.33 19.36 -9.38
N TYR A 91 12.28 19.89 -8.78
CA TYR A 91 11.50 19.17 -7.74
C TYR A 91 10.18 18.67 -8.33
N VAL A 92 10.30 17.67 -9.21
CA VAL A 92 9.15 17.04 -9.86
C VAL A 92 9.12 15.57 -9.49
N SER A 93 7.98 15.14 -8.95
CA SER A 93 7.71 13.75 -8.58
C SER A 93 6.52 13.22 -9.38
N VAL A 94 6.49 11.93 -9.65
CA VAL A 94 5.36 11.27 -10.33
C VAL A 94 4.76 10.25 -9.39
N ILE A 95 3.45 10.30 -9.23
CA ILE A 95 2.68 9.27 -8.52
C ILE A 95 1.99 8.39 -9.56
N PRO A 96 2.48 7.16 -9.78
CA PRO A 96 1.85 6.23 -10.70
C PRO A 96 0.56 5.65 -10.09
N THR A 97 -0.37 5.25 -10.93
CA THR A 97 -1.58 4.53 -10.53
C THR A 97 -1.25 3.05 -10.28
N LEU A 98 -0.96 2.71 -9.03
CA LEU A 98 -0.62 1.33 -8.61
C LEU A 98 -1.75 0.69 -7.78
N ARG A 99 -3.00 1.07 -8.02
CA ARG A 99 -4.14 0.60 -7.22
C ARG A 99 -4.32 -0.91 -7.32
N GLY A 100 -4.53 -1.53 -6.16
CA GLY A 100 -4.75 -2.98 -6.06
C GLY A 100 -3.49 -3.83 -6.11
N MET A 101 -2.30 -3.22 -6.23
CA MET A 101 -1.04 -3.96 -6.08
C MET A 101 -0.63 -4.04 -4.60
N PRO A 102 -0.32 -5.23 -4.08
CA PRO A 102 0.20 -5.40 -2.72
C PRO A 102 1.67 -4.92 -2.67
N LEU A 103 1.88 -3.63 -2.39
CA LEU A 103 3.20 -3.00 -2.44
C LEU A 103 4.17 -3.52 -1.37
N ASP A 104 3.64 -3.96 -0.24
CA ASP A 104 4.40 -4.51 0.92
C ASP A 104 5.13 -5.83 0.59
N SER A 105 4.77 -6.50 -0.48
CA SER A 105 5.42 -7.74 -0.96
C SER A 105 5.90 -7.63 -2.39
N THR A 106 6.17 -6.40 -2.86
CA THR A 106 6.56 -6.14 -4.24
C THR A 106 8.01 -5.67 -4.31
N ASP A 107 8.84 -6.39 -5.05
CA ASP A 107 10.17 -5.92 -5.44
C ASP A 107 10.05 -5.08 -6.70
N MET A 108 10.65 -3.90 -6.68
CA MET A 108 10.74 -3.03 -7.84
C MET A 108 12.10 -3.20 -8.52
N SER A 109 12.08 -3.46 -9.82
CA SER A 109 13.27 -3.43 -10.66
C SER A 109 13.03 -2.57 -11.89
N PHE A 110 14.10 -1.92 -12.36
CA PHE A 110 14.03 -1.01 -13.48
C PHE A 110 14.96 -1.47 -14.60
N ILE A 111 14.43 -1.58 -15.82
CA ILE A 111 15.22 -1.90 -17.02
C ILE A 111 15.51 -0.58 -17.74
N PHE A 112 16.68 -0.02 -17.50
CA PHE A 112 17.08 1.30 -18.03
C PHE A 112 17.08 1.38 -19.55
N SER A 113 17.41 0.28 -20.23
CA SER A 113 17.48 0.25 -21.69
C SER A 113 16.12 0.39 -22.39
N HIS A 114 15.03 0.11 -21.69
CA HIS A 114 13.69 0.14 -22.24
C HIS A 114 12.72 1.02 -21.44
N GLU A 115 13.20 1.74 -20.44
CA GLU A 115 12.38 2.59 -19.54
C GLU A 115 11.21 1.83 -18.90
N VAL A 116 11.39 0.54 -18.63
CA VAL A 116 10.36 -0.35 -18.09
C VAL A 116 10.59 -0.59 -16.60
N MET A 117 9.56 -0.34 -15.81
CA MET A 117 9.48 -0.78 -14.42
C MET A 117 8.84 -2.16 -14.32
N ILE A 118 9.49 -3.07 -13.64
CA ILE A 118 8.95 -4.39 -13.35
C ILE A 118 8.59 -4.45 -11.86
N PHE A 119 7.32 -4.69 -11.58
CA PHE A 119 6.83 -4.97 -10.24
C PHE A 119 6.68 -6.48 -10.06
N ARG A 120 7.57 -7.08 -9.29
CA ARG A 120 7.53 -8.51 -8.99
C ARG A 120 6.81 -8.72 -7.66
N VAL A 121 5.54 -9.13 -7.73
CA VAL A 121 4.75 -9.47 -6.54
C VAL A 121 5.26 -10.78 -5.97
N GLN A 122 5.84 -10.77 -4.77
CA GLN A 122 6.29 -11.96 -4.08
C GLN A 122 5.19 -12.48 -3.16
N GLN A 123 4.65 -13.63 -3.48
CA GLN A 123 3.76 -14.36 -2.56
C GLN A 123 4.61 -15.13 -1.55
N ASN A 124 5.03 -14.47 -0.47
CA ASN A 124 5.86 -15.08 0.58
C ASN A 124 5.18 -16.26 1.26
N LEU A 125 3.86 -16.31 1.29
CA LEU A 125 3.08 -17.43 1.82
C LEU A 125 3.18 -18.70 0.95
N ALA A 126 3.60 -18.59 -0.31
CA ALA A 126 3.81 -19.72 -1.19
C ALA A 126 5.16 -20.40 -0.98
N LYS A 127 6.11 -19.78 -0.27
CA LYS A 127 7.42 -20.39 0.00
C LYS A 127 7.25 -21.58 0.92
N TRP A 128 7.69 -22.76 0.46
CA TRP A 128 7.64 -24.01 1.22
C TRP A 128 8.37 -23.90 2.57
N SER A 129 9.47 -23.16 2.61
CA SER A 129 10.22 -22.89 3.83
C SER A 129 9.40 -22.20 4.92
N SER A 130 8.58 -21.20 4.55
CA SER A 130 7.72 -20.49 5.51
C SER A 130 6.63 -21.39 6.10
N ARG A 131 6.08 -22.30 5.27
CA ARG A 131 5.10 -23.29 5.73
C ARG A 131 5.75 -24.32 6.66
N LEU A 132 6.97 -24.76 6.32
CA LEU A 132 7.71 -25.70 7.15
C LEU A 132 8.10 -25.08 8.49
N SER A 133 8.63 -23.87 8.48
CA SER A 133 8.98 -23.13 9.71
C SER A 133 7.77 -22.93 10.62
N LYS A 134 6.62 -22.56 10.05
CA LYS A 134 5.38 -22.44 10.80
C LYS A 134 4.97 -23.78 11.43
N ARG A 135 4.97 -24.87 10.65
CA ARG A 135 4.63 -26.21 11.18
C ARG A 135 5.57 -26.66 12.29
N LEU A 136 6.87 -26.43 12.12
CA LEU A 136 7.84 -26.77 13.16
C LEU A 136 7.56 -25.97 14.44
N PHE A 137 7.32 -24.67 14.32
CA PHE A 137 6.99 -23.83 15.46
C PHE A 137 5.71 -24.28 16.17
N ASP A 138 4.67 -24.61 15.40
CA ASP A 138 3.39 -25.11 15.94
C ASP A 138 3.59 -26.44 16.67
N ILE A 139 4.38 -27.38 16.12
CA ILE A 139 4.66 -28.68 16.73
C ILE A 139 5.49 -28.50 18.00
N PHE A 140 6.59 -27.77 17.97
CA PHE A 140 7.41 -27.52 19.15
C PHE A 140 6.66 -26.77 20.24
N GLY A 141 5.85 -25.80 19.87
CA GLY A 141 4.99 -25.07 20.80
C GLY A 141 3.97 -25.98 21.47
N ALA A 142 3.24 -26.78 20.69
CA ALA A 142 2.27 -27.73 21.22
C ALA A 142 2.91 -28.78 22.11
N LEU A 143 4.07 -29.35 21.72
CA LEU A 143 4.80 -30.33 22.50
C LEU A 143 5.27 -29.72 23.82
N SER A 144 5.82 -28.55 23.82
CA SER A 144 6.25 -27.83 25.03
C SER A 144 5.10 -27.62 26.02
N ILE A 145 3.94 -27.20 25.51
CA ILE A 145 2.74 -27.00 26.32
C ILE A 145 2.27 -28.32 26.93
N ILE A 146 2.24 -29.42 26.16
CA ILE A 146 1.88 -30.76 26.65
C ILE A 146 2.84 -31.21 27.74
N ILE A 147 4.16 -31.05 27.57
CA ILE A 147 5.15 -31.45 28.58
C ILE A 147 4.96 -30.64 29.86
N VAL A 148 4.79 -29.32 29.76
CA VAL A 148 4.59 -28.43 30.94
C VAL A 148 3.30 -28.75 31.66
N LEU A 149 2.23 -29.04 30.94
CA LEU A 149 0.92 -29.35 31.52
C LEU A 149 0.76 -30.82 31.89
N SER A 150 1.65 -31.72 31.45
CA SER A 150 1.53 -33.16 31.72
C SER A 150 1.40 -33.53 33.20
N PRO A 151 2.17 -32.96 34.17
CA PRO A 151 2.00 -33.31 35.57
C PRO A 151 0.61 -32.89 36.07
N LEU A 152 0.09 -31.78 35.64
CA LEU A 152 -1.27 -31.33 35.99
C LEU A 152 -2.33 -32.27 35.39
N LEU A 153 -2.19 -32.62 34.11
CA LEU A 153 -3.11 -33.53 33.43
C LEU A 153 -3.11 -34.91 34.07
N ILE A 154 -1.95 -35.43 34.45
CA ILE A 154 -1.82 -36.72 35.16
C ILE A 154 -2.52 -36.62 36.54
N TYR A 155 -2.30 -35.54 37.27
CA TYR A 155 -2.93 -35.32 38.57
C TYR A 155 -4.46 -35.34 38.45
N ILE A 156 -5.00 -34.54 37.51
CA ILE A 156 -6.46 -34.46 37.25
C ILE A 156 -7.00 -35.85 36.83
N SER A 157 -6.33 -36.52 35.89
CA SER A 157 -6.74 -37.84 35.40
C SER A 157 -6.83 -38.85 36.52
N ARG A 158 -5.85 -38.86 37.42
CA ARG A 158 -5.87 -39.75 38.60
C ARG A 158 -7.02 -39.44 39.56
N LYS A 159 -7.31 -38.15 39.73
CA LYS A 159 -8.42 -37.70 40.60
C LYS A 159 -9.78 -38.11 40.04
N VAL A 160 -9.99 -37.87 38.72
CA VAL A 160 -11.23 -38.27 38.04
C VAL A 160 -11.43 -39.78 38.03
N LYS A 161 -10.36 -40.59 37.85
CA LYS A 161 -10.46 -42.04 37.92
C LYS A 161 -10.87 -42.55 39.30
N LYS A 162 -10.49 -41.88 40.39
CA LYS A 162 -10.92 -42.22 41.75
C LYS A 162 -12.40 -42.01 41.97
N ASP A 163 -12.99 -41.05 41.25
CA ASP A 163 -14.44 -40.73 41.31
C ASP A 163 -15.28 -41.63 40.37
N GLY A 164 -14.63 -42.67 39.73
CA GLY A 164 -15.32 -43.70 38.91
C GLY A 164 -15.64 -43.25 37.47
N GLY A 165 -15.20 -42.08 37.04
CA GLY A 165 -15.43 -41.55 35.67
C GLY A 165 -14.28 -41.87 34.69
N PRO A 166 -14.55 -41.93 33.38
CA PRO A 166 -13.50 -42.01 32.36
C PRO A 166 -12.71 -40.72 32.32
N SER A 167 -11.37 -40.78 32.35
CA SER A 167 -10.46 -39.64 32.33
C SER A 167 -10.42 -38.92 30.97
N ILE A 168 -10.88 -39.55 29.90
CA ILE A 168 -11.00 -39.01 28.56
C ILE A 168 -12.41 -39.28 28.06
N TYR A 169 -13.17 -38.23 27.76
CA TYR A 169 -14.53 -38.34 27.25
C TYR A 169 -14.56 -37.97 25.76
N GLY A 170 -14.93 -38.92 24.93
CA GLY A 170 -15.08 -38.73 23.49
C GLY A 170 -16.55 -38.53 23.12
N HIS A 171 -16.89 -37.41 22.51
CA HIS A 171 -18.17 -37.21 21.85
C HIS A 171 -18.08 -37.62 20.39
N GLU A 172 -18.96 -38.52 19.95
CA GLU A 172 -19.14 -38.76 18.52
C GLU A 172 -19.78 -37.53 17.87
N ARG A 173 -18.99 -36.83 17.07
CA ARG A 173 -19.54 -35.77 16.22
C ARG A 173 -19.93 -36.37 14.90
N ILE A 174 -21.22 -36.32 14.60
CA ILE A 174 -21.76 -36.59 13.27
C ILE A 174 -21.34 -35.40 12.41
N GLY A 175 -20.30 -35.60 11.60
CA GLY A 175 -19.89 -34.65 10.58
C GLY A 175 -20.93 -34.67 9.44
N LYS A 176 -21.41 -33.50 9.03
CA LYS A 176 -22.11 -33.34 7.75
C LYS A 176 -21.08 -33.17 6.65
#